data_ab17b5b53af884bae15681ec6fc11485
#
_entry.id   ab17b5b53af884bae15681ec6fc11485
#
_cell.length_a   1.000
_cell.length_b   1.000
_cell.length_c   1.000
_cell.angle_alpha   90.00
_cell.angle_beta   90.00
_cell.angle_gamma   90.00
#
_symmetry.space_group_name_H-M   'P 1'
#
loop_
_entity.id
_entity.type
_entity.pdbx_description
1 polymer ?
#
loop_
_entity_poly.entity_id
_entity_poly.type
_entity_poly.pdbx_seq_one_letter_code
_entity_poly.pdbx_strand_id
1 'polypeptide(L)'
;MAQYGNYTDSELANLLKAGDRDAFTEIYARFSNVLYVHAFIRLKSNVESMDIVQDLFVNLWNRRESTNFTNLSNYLYTAVRNGVLNIIAHKAVESRYLSTLPQSVVMTDSLTDHRLRERQLADIIAKEIELLPPRMRQVFQLSRLHNLSHKEIADQLGISEQAVRSHVKNALKILRVRLGLVTFLIFLLTR
;
A
#
# COMPACT_ATOMS: atom_id res chain seq x y z
N MET A 1 -22.38 0.05 23.33
CA MET A 1 -21.15 -0.18 22.51
C MET A 1 -21.20 -1.39 21.57
N ALA A 2 -22.30 -2.08 21.36
CA ALA A 2 -22.30 -3.36 20.63
C ALA A 2 -23.16 -3.42 19.36
N GLN A 3 -23.68 -2.30 18.85
CA GLN A 3 -24.60 -2.36 17.72
C GLN A 3 -23.90 -2.36 16.33
N TYR A 4 -22.72 -1.78 16.19
CA TYR A 4 -22.07 -1.57 14.89
C TYR A 4 -21.15 -2.72 14.44
N GLY A 5 -20.77 -3.64 15.34
CA GLY A 5 -19.87 -4.75 15.03
C GLY A 5 -20.35 -5.70 13.92
N ASN A 6 -21.68 -5.78 13.68
CA ASN A 6 -22.28 -6.63 12.66
C ASN A 6 -22.54 -5.90 11.32
N TYR A 7 -22.34 -4.57 11.27
CA TYR A 7 -22.55 -3.81 10.05
C TYR A 7 -21.45 -4.09 9.02
N THR A 8 -21.87 -4.14 7.76
CA THR A 8 -20.93 -4.22 6.63
C THR A 8 -20.20 -2.89 6.42
N ASP A 9 -19.04 -2.91 5.77
CA ASP A 9 -18.30 -1.70 5.46
C ASP A 9 -19.11 -0.68 4.62
N SER A 10 -20.04 -1.17 3.80
CA SER A 10 -20.95 -0.32 3.02
C SER A 10 -21.99 0.38 3.89
N GLU A 11 -22.56 -0.31 4.87
CA GLU A 11 -23.51 0.27 5.83
C GLU A 11 -22.83 1.31 6.71
N LEU A 12 -21.62 1.00 7.21
CA LEU A 12 -20.82 1.93 7.99
C LEU A 12 -20.44 3.19 7.17
N ALA A 13 -20.12 3.02 5.89
CA ALA A 13 -19.83 4.15 5.00
C ALA A 13 -21.03 5.08 4.80
N ASN A 14 -22.26 4.52 4.68
CA ASN A 14 -23.48 5.31 4.58
C ASN A 14 -23.81 6.06 5.87
N LEU A 15 -23.63 5.42 7.03
CA LEU A 15 -23.81 6.04 8.34
C LEU A 15 -22.76 7.14 8.58
N LEU A 16 -21.51 6.88 8.21
CA LEU A 16 -20.43 7.87 8.25
C LEU A 16 -20.79 9.12 7.44
N LYS A 17 -21.32 8.94 6.23
CA LYS A 17 -21.78 10.04 5.36
C LYS A 17 -22.89 10.87 6.02
N ALA A 18 -23.77 10.23 6.80
CA ALA A 18 -24.80 10.88 7.58
C ALA A 18 -24.25 11.59 8.85
N GLY A 19 -22.96 11.48 9.15
CA GLY A 19 -22.31 12.12 10.30
C GLY A 19 -22.38 11.30 11.59
N ASP A 20 -22.68 9.99 11.50
CA ASP A 20 -22.74 9.10 12.65
C ASP A 20 -21.34 8.86 13.24
N ARG A 21 -21.17 9.30 14.50
CA ARG A 21 -19.89 9.20 15.23
C ARG A 21 -19.58 7.78 15.67
N ASP A 22 -20.60 6.98 15.96
CA ASP A 22 -20.41 5.61 16.42
C ASP A 22 -19.98 4.72 15.24
N ALA A 23 -20.55 4.96 14.04
CA ALA A 23 -20.08 4.33 12.81
C ALA A 23 -18.62 4.70 12.50
N PHE A 24 -18.22 5.95 12.70
CA PHE A 24 -16.81 6.36 12.56
C PHE A 24 -15.91 5.64 13.56
N THR A 25 -16.34 5.53 14.82
CA THR A 25 -15.59 4.81 15.88
C THR A 25 -15.39 3.34 15.51
N GLU A 26 -16.42 2.68 14.98
CA GLU A 26 -16.32 1.30 14.51
C GLU A 26 -15.37 1.16 13.32
N ILE A 27 -15.44 2.06 12.35
CA ILE A 27 -14.50 2.08 11.19
C ILE A 27 -13.06 2.27 11.71
N TYR A 28 -12.85 3.19 12.64
CA TYR A 28 -11.54 3.40 13.25
C TYR A 28 -11.03 2.13 13.95
N ALA A 29 -11.86 1.49 14.75
CA ALA A 29 -11.50 0.27 15.48
C ALA A 29 -11.12 -0.88 14.52
N ARG A 30 -11.85 -1.05 13.41
CA ARG A 30 -11.57 -2.11 12.43
C ARG A 30 -10.29 -1.89 11.64
N PHE A 31 -10.05 -0.65 11.23
CA PHE A 31 -9.05 -0.37 10.20
C PHE A 31 -7.76 0.25 10.74
N SER A 32 -7.78 0.99 11.86
CA SER A 32 -6.63 1.77 12.32
C SER A 32 -5.36 0.92 12.50
N ASN A 33 -5.46 -0.21 13.18
CA ASN A 33 -4.31 -1.08 13.43
C ASN A 33 -3.78 -1.74 12.15
N VAL A 34 -4.66 -2.20 11.27
CA VAL A 34 -4.26 -2.85 10.01
C VAL A 34 -3.58 -1.85 9.09
N LEU A 35 -4.11 -0.63 9.00
CA LEU A 35 -3.56 0.47 8.20
C LEU A 35 -2.22 0.96 8.77
N TYR A 36 -2.11 1.04 10.12
CA TYR A 36 -0.84 1.35 10.78
C TYR A 36 0.24 0.32 10.44
N VAL A 37 -0.06 -0.97 10.58
CA VAL A 37 0.88 -2.04 10.22
C VAL A 37 1.27 -1.93 8.74
N HIS A 38 0.31 -1.64 7.86
CA HIS A 38 0.55 -1.45 6.43
C HIS A 38 1.51 -0.29 6.12
N ALA A 39 1.38 0.84 6.83
CA ALA A 39 2.29 1.98 6.72
C ALA A 39 3.66 1.65 7.34
N PHE A 40 3.67 1.08 8.56
CA PHE A 40 4.89 0.80 9.33
C PHE A 40 5.87 -0.13 8.60
N ILE A 41 5.37 -1.17 7.95
CA ILE A 41 6.20 -2.11 7.20
C ILE A 41 6.98 -1.40 6.10
N ARG A 42 6.40 -0.35 5.48
CA ARG A 42 7.03 0.42 4.40
C ARG A 42 7.94 1.53 4.89
N LEU A 43 7.52 2.25 5.91
CA LEU A 43 8.25 3.42 6.42
C LEU A 43 9.28 3.05 7.47
N LYS A 44 9.06 1.93 8.19
CA LYS A 44 9.86 1.49 9.35
C LYS A 44 10.00 2.61 10.41
N SER A 45 9.02 3.47 10.49
CA SER A 45 8.94 4.61 11.39
C SER A 45 7.57 4.63 12.08
N ASN A 46 7.57 4.49 13.40
CA ASN A 46 6.34 4.53 14.22
C ASN A 46 5.63 5.87 14.07
N VAL A 47 6.38 6.96 14.17
CA VAL A 47 5.86 8.34 14.14
C VAL A 47 5.15 8.59 12.81
N GLU A 48 5.86 8.44 11.70
CA GLU A 48 5.30 8.68 10.37
C GLU A 48 4.11 7.77 10.04
N SER A 49 4.13 6.52 10.53
CA SER A 49 3.04 5.58 10.30
C SER A 49 1.79 5.95 11.08
N MET A 50 1.96 6.43 12.32
CA MET A 50 0.85 6.95 13.13
C MET A 50 0.27 8.22 12.51
N ASP A 51 1.12 9.15 12.08
CA ASP A 51 0.71 10.41 11.48
C ASP A 51 -0.14 10.18 10.22
N ILE A 52 0.32 9.30 9.30
CA ILE A 52 -0.46 8.96 8.10
C ILE A 52 -1.85 8.41 8.45
N VAL A 53 -1.93 7.52 9.44
CA VAL A 53 -3.20 6.93 9.82
C VAL A 53 -4.11 7.96 10.48
N GLN A 54 -3.58 8.81 11.34
CA GLN A 54 -4.34 9.89 11.97
C GLN A 54 -4.87 10.88 10.91
N ASP A 55 -4.00 11.36 10.02
CA ASP A 55 -4.37 12.26 8.94
C ASP A 55 -5.44 11.65 8.02
N LEU A 56 -5.33 10.36 7.74
CA LEU A 56 -6.32 9.65 6.96
C LEU A 56 -7.70 9.71 7.62
N PHE A 57 -7.80 9.39 8.93
CA PHE A 57 -9.08 9.39 9.62
C PHE A 57 -9.65 10.80 9.82
N VAL A 58 -8.80 11.81 10.06
CA VAL A 58 -9.20 13.22 10.07
C VAL A 58 -9.77 13.63 8.70
N ASN A 59 -9.09 13.27 7.61
CA ASN A 59 -9.55 13.57 6.25
C ASN A 59 -10.84 12.79 5.90
N LEU A 60 -10.96 11.53 6.34
CA LEU A 60 -12.15 10.72 6.16
C LEU A 60 -13.37 11.40 6.80
N TRP A 61 -13.24 11.85 8.04
CA TRP A 61 -14.30 12.57 8.74
C TRP A 61 -14.65 13.89 8.07
N ASN A 62 -13.65 14.71 7.74
CA ASN A 62 -13.85 16.02 7.14
C ASN A 62 -14.50 15.96 5.75
N ARG A 63 -14.21 14.92 4.98
CA ARG A 63 -14.72 14.72 3.60
C ARG A 63 -15.89 13.75 3.52
N ARG A 64 -16.45 13.29 4.64
CA ARG A 64 -17.49 12.26 4.69
C ARG A 64 -18.70 12.53 3.81
N GLU A 65 -19.11 13.81 3.70
CA GLU A 65 -20.28 14.20 2.93
C GLU A 65 -19.99 14.28 1.42
N SER A 66 -18.80 14.69 1.03
CA SER A 66 -18.41 14.91 -0.35
C SER A 66 -17.87 13.65 -1.03
N THR A 67 -17.46 12.63 -0.25
CA THR A 67 -16.86 11.41 -0.78
C THR A 67 -17.89 10.32 -0.99
N ASN A 68 -17.94 9.77 -2.19
CA ASN A 68 -18.78 8.60 -2.48
C ASN A 68 -17.94 7.33 -2.27
N PHE A 69 -18.14 6.67 -1.13
CA PHE A 69 -17.42 5.45 -0.77
C PHE A 69 -18.06 4.25 -1.47
N THR A 70 -17.67 3.97 -2.71
CA THR A 70 -18.08 2.73 -3.39
C THR A 70 -17.52 1.49 -2.69
N ASN A 71 -16.33 1.62 -2.10
CA ASN A 71 -15.69 0.59 -1.28
C ASN A 71 -14.80 1.28 -0.24
N LEU A 72 -15.25 1.30 1.01
CA LEU A 72 -14.56 1.96 2.11
C LEU A 72 -13.15 1.40 2.34
N SER A 73 -13.01 0.08 2.35
CA SER A 73 -11.72 -0.60 2.54
C SER A 73 -10.72 -0.19 1.46
N ASN A 74 -11.11 -0.24 0.17
CA ASN A 74 -10.23 0.19 -0.92
C ASN A 74 -9.82 1.67 -0.81
N TYR A 75 -10.75 2.53 -0.40
CA TYR A 75 -10.46 3.95 -0.17
C TYR A 75 -9.38 4.13 0.90
N LEU A 76 -9.54 3.48 2.05
CA LEU A 76 -8.62 3.57 3.19
C LEU A 76 -7.23 3.06 2.82
N TYR A 77 -7.13 1.88 2.21
CA TYR A 77 -5.85 1.33 1.77
C TYR A 77 -5.16 2.19 0.70
N THR A 78 -5.92 2.76 -0.24
CA THR A 78 -5.39 3.66 -1.26
C THR A 78 -4.86 4.95 -0.63
N ALA A 79 -5.58 5.52 0.34
CA ALA A 79 -5.18 6.74 1.02
C ALA A 79 -3.89 6.54 1.83
N VAL A 80 -3.77 5.44 2.61
CA VAL A 80 -2.52 5.12 3.32
C VAL A 80 -1.37 4.90 2.35
N ARG A 81 -1.59 4.15 1.27
CA ARG A 81 -0.56 3.93 0.24
C ARG A 81 -0.05 5.24 -0.34
N ASN A 82 -0.95 6.16 -0.68
CA ASN A 82 -0.57 7.47 -1.22
C ASN A 82 0.21 8.30 -0.18
N GLY A 83 -0.19 8.28 1.10
CA GLY A 83 0.55 8.91 2.18
C GLY A 83 1.98 8.36 2.32
N VAL A 84 2.12 7.03 2.30
CA VAL A 84 3.42 6.36 2.32
C VAL A 84 4.30 6.77 1.13
N LEU A 85 3.74 6.77 -0.09
CA LEU A 85 4.47 7.16 -1.30
C LEU A 85 4.94 8.62 -1.24
N ASN A 86 4.12 9.51 -0.70
CA ASN A 86 4.49 10.92 -0.52
C ASN A 86 5.68 11.06 0.44
N ILE A 87 5.68 10.36 1.58
CA ILE A 87 6.81 10.39 2.52
C ILE A 87 8.07 9.83 1.88
N ILE A 88 7.98 8.71 1.17
CA ILE A 88 9.13 8.11 0.48
C ILE A 88 9.69 9.08 -0.58
N ALA A 89 8.82 9.73 -1.35
CA ALA A 89 9.23 10.72 -2.34
C ALA A 89 9.92 11.93 -1.69
N HIS A 90 9.39 12.44 -0.59
CA HIS A 90 10.01 13.52 0.19
C HIS A 90 11.41 13.13 0.70
N LYS A 91 11.54 11.96 1.32
CA LYS A 91 12.84 11.45 1.80
C LYS A 91 13.86 11.27 0.66
N ALA A 92 13.41 10.86 -0.52
CA ALA A 92 14.28 10.72 -1.68
C ALA A 92 14.81 12.08 -2.17
N VAL A 93 13.99 13.13 -2.15
CA VAL A 93 14.40 14.50 -2.47
C VAL A 93 15.37 15.04 -1.42
N GLU A 94 15.06 14.88 -0.14
CA GLU A 94 15.90 15.28 0.98
C GLU A 94 17.27 14.58 0.94
N SER A 95 17.30 13.28 0.70
CA SER A 95 18.54 12.51 0.54
C SER A 95 19.38 12.98 -0.63
N ARG A 96 18.78 13.34 -1.77
CA ARG A 96 19.49 13.95 -2.91
C ARG A 96 20.08 15.30 -2.56
N TYR A 97 19.33 16.13 -1.83
CA TYR A 97 19.84 17.45 -1.40
C TYR A 97 21.01 17.29 -0.42
N LEU A 98 20.90 16.38 0.55
CA LEU A 98 21.98 16.09 1.50
C LEU A 98 23.22 15.49 0.83
N SER A 99 23.07 14.72 -0.25
CA SER A 99 24.21 14.18 -1.01
C SER A 99 24.95 15.22 -1.85
N THR A 100 24.39 16.42 -2.03
CA THR A 100 25.07 17.56 -2.68
C THR A 100 25.87 18.43 -1.71
N LEU A 101 25.74 18.18 -0.39
CA LEU A 101 26.53 18.86 0.63
C LEU A 101 27.82 18.08 0.91
N PRO A 102 28.96 18.75 1.18
CA PRO A 102 30.22 18.04 1.47
C PRO A 102 30.07 17.20 2.74
N GLN A 103 30.29 15.90 2.59
CA GLN A 103 30.19 14.91 3.66
C GLN A 103 31.30 15.09 4.70
N SER A 104 30.91 15.35 5.94
CA SER A 104 31.68 14.95 7.11
C SER A 104 30.88 13.94 7.93
N VAL A 105 31.27 12.69 7.75
CA VAL A 105 31.23 11.53 8.66
C VAL A 105 30.02 11.37 9.64
N VAL A 106 29.24 10.29 9.47
CA VAL A 106 29.09 9.23 10.50
C VAL A 106 28.66 7.92 9.81
N MET A 107 29.52 6.92 9.81
CA MET A 107 29.20 5.53 9.46
C MET A 107 28.70 4.81 10.72
N THR A 108 27.58 4.14 10.61
CA THR A 108 27.16 3.12 11.58
C THR A 108 27.01 1.76 10.87
N ASP A 109 27.85 0.83 11.29
CA ASP A 109 28.13 -0.48 10.68
C ASP A 109 26.98 -1.53 10.69
N SER A 110 25.83 -1.24 11.28
CA SER A 110 24.72 -2.20 11.35
C SER A 110 23.80 -2.23 10.13
N LEU A 111 23.98 -1.31 9.19
CA LEU A 111 23.12 -1.15 8.01
C LEU A 111 23.50 -2.06 6.83
N THR A 112 24.70 -2.62 6.83
CA THR A 112 25.26 -3.32 5.67
C THR A 112 24.64 -4.72 5.50
N ASP A 113 24.43 -5.46 6.58
CA ASP A 113 23.88 -6.82 6.55
C ASP A 113 22.38 -6.84 6.20
N HIS A 114 21.61 -5.86 6.70
CA HIS A 114 20.21 -5.70 6.33
C HIS A 114 20.03 -5.33 4.85
N ARG A 115 20.85 -4.43 4.33
CA ARG A 115 20.81 -4.05 2.91
C ARG A 115 21.19 -5.19 1.98
N LEU A 116 22.10 -6.05 2.39
CA LEU A 116 22.50 -7.22 1.61
C LEU A 116 21.34 -8.24 1.52
N ARG A 117 20.69 -8.52 2.66
CA ARG A 117 19.51 -9.42 2.70
C ARG A 117 18.32 -8.84 1.93
N GLU A 118 18.07 -7.54 2.01
CA GLU A 118 17.04 -6.87 1.22
C GLU A 118 17.30 -6.97 -0.29
N ARG A 119 18.56 -6.80 -0.72
CA ARG A 119 18.96 -6.99 -2.14
C ARG A 119 18.77 -8.43 -2.59
N GLN A 120 19.23 -9.41 -1.82
CA GLN A 120 19.05 -10.83 -2.15
C GLN A 120 17.56 -11.20 -2.26
N LEU A 121 16.72 -10.70 -1.36
CA LEU A 121 15.28 -10.92 -1.42
C LEU A 121 14.66 -10.24 -2.65
N ALA A 122 15.06 -9.02 -2.96
CA ALA A 122 14.61 -8.31 -4.15
C ALA A 122 14.97 -9.04 -5.45
N ASP A 123 16.19 -9.60 -5.52
CA ASP A 123 16.67 -10.38 -6.67
C ASP A 123 15.87 -11.69 -6.85
N ILE A 124 15.56 -12.38 -5.76
CA ILE A 124 14.71 -13.58 -5.79
C ILE A 124 13.32 -13.24 -6.33
N ILE A 125 12.72 -12.17 -5.81
CA ILE A 125 11.40 -11.71 -6.23
C ILE A 125 11.40 -11.29 -7.70
N ALA A 126 12.42 -10.55 -8.14
CA ALA A 126 12.57 -10.12 -9.53
C ALA A 126 12.65 -11.33 -10.48
N LYS A 127 13.43 -12.35 -10.14
CA LYS A 127 13.52 -13.61 -10.92
C LYS A 127 12.16 -14.31 -11.02
N GLU A 128 11.40 -14.39 -9.94
CA GLU A 128 10.08 -15.03 -9.97
C GLU A 128 9.05 -14.23 -10.79
N ILE A 129 9.16 -12.90 -10.80
CA ILE A 129 8.33 -12.05 -11.67
C ILE A 129 8.71 -12.28 -13.15
N GLU A 130 9.99 -12.42 -13.48
CA GLU A 130 10.46 -12.70 -14.84
C GLU A 130 9.95 -14.06 -15.38
N LEU A 131 9.68 -15.00 -14.49
CA LEU A 131 9.12 -16.33 -14.85
C LEU A 131 7.60 -16.33 -15.04
N LEU A 132 6.91 -15.20 -14.85
CA LEU A 132 5.49 -15.09 -15.17
C LEU A 132 5.27 -15.08 -16.69
N PRO A 133 4.11 -15.59 -17.18
CA PRO A 133 3.73 -15.46 -18.58
C PRO A 133 3.83 -14.02 -19.07
N PRO A 134 4.31 -13.74 -20.30
CA PRO A 134 4.69 -12.39 -20.74
C PRO A 134 3.61 -11.32 -20.53
N ARG A 135 2.37 -11.60 -20.92
CA ARG A 135 1.25 -10.67 -20.73
C ARG A 135 0.91 -10.42 -19.25
N MET A 136 0.94 -11.48 -18.44
CA MET A 136 0.69 -11.38 -17.00
C MET A 136 1.79 -10.58 -16.30
N ARG A 137 3.06 -10.83 -16.67
CA ARG A 137 4.22 -10.08 -16.18
C ARG A 137 4.09 -8.59 -16.49
N GLN A 138 3.77 -8.25 -17.76
CA GLN A 138 3.59 -6.86 -18.18
C GLN A 138 2.51 -6.14 -17.36
N VAL A 139 1.33 -6.75 -17.24
CA VAL A 139 0.24 -6.20 -16.42
C VAL A 139 0.64 -6.06 -14.96
N PHE A 140 1.34 -7.06 -14.41
CA PHE A 140 1.78 -7.06 -13.02
C PHE A 140 2.83 -5.96 -12.76
N GLN A 141 3.78 -5.77 -13.65
CA GLN A 141 4.80 -4.71 -13.57
C GLN A 141 4.15 -3.33 -13.64
N LEU A 142 3.26 -3.07 -14.59
CA LEU A 142 2.54 -1.80 -14.70
C LEU A 142 1.72 -1.50 -13.44
N SER A 143 1.07 -2.51 -12.87
CA SER A 143 0.28 -2.35 -11.64
C SER A 143 1.14 -2.10 -10.41
N ARG A 144 2.31 -2.75 -10.28
CA ARG A 144 3.10 -2.75 -9.04
C ARG A 144 4.33 -1.87 -9.07
N LEU A 145 5.01 -1.75 -10.22
CA LEU A 145 6.21 -0.90 -10.36
C LEU A 145 5.85 0.52 -10.79
N HIS A 146 4.86 0.65 -11.68
CA HIS A 146 4.44 1.95 -12.20
C HIS A 146 3.19 2.50 -11.51
N ASN A 147 2.59 1.75 -10.57
CA ASN A 147 1.43 2.14 -9.78
C ASN A 147 0.21 2.58 -10.61
N LEU A 148 0.07 2.09 -11.83
CA LEU A 148 -1.05 2.40 -12.69
C LEU A 148 -2.34 1.73 -12.18
N SER A 149 -3.46 2.42 -12.32
CA SER A 149 -4.79 1.87 -12.07
C SER A 149 -5.15 0.80 -13.10
N HIS A 150 -6.09 -0.07 -12.78
CA HIS A 150 -6.55 -1.09 -13.73
C HIS A 150 -7.08 -0.49 -15.03
N LYS A 151 -7.71 0.70 -14.96
CA LYS A 151 -8.22 1.42 -16.12
C LYS A 151 -7.07 1.91 -17.00
N GLU A 152 -6.07 2.58 -16.44
CA GLU A 152 -4.90 3.05 -17.18
C GLU A 152 -4.14 1.90 -17.84
N ILE A 153 -3.99 0.77 -17.15
CA ILE A 153 -3.37 -0.43 -17.71
C ILE A 153 -4.20 -1.01 -18.86
N ALA A 154 -5.53 -1.04 -18.70
CA ALA A 154 -6.47 -1.51 -19.72
C ALA A 154 -6.36 -0.66 -20.99
N ASP A 155 -6.39 0.66 -20.83
CA ASP A 155 -6.26 1.63 -21.91
C ASP A 155 -4.88 1.52 -22.62
N GLN A 156 -3.79 1.41 -21.85
CA GLN A 156 -2.43 1.31 -22.37
C GLN A 156 -2.17 0.00 -23.13
N LEU A 157 -2.75 -1.10 -22.68
CA LEU A 157 -2.51 -2.43 -23.26
C LEU A 157 -3.59 -2.88 -24.26
N GLY A 158 -4.66 -2.11 -24.45
CA GLY A 158 -5.78 -2.43 -25.32
C GLY A 158 -6.56 -3.68 -24.85
N ILE A 159 -6.73 -3.86 -23.54
CA ILE A 159 -7.48 -4.98 -22.95
C ILE A 159 -8.54 -4.49 -21.97
N SER A 160 -9.49 -5.34 -21.59
CA SER A 160 -10.51 -4.95 -20.62
C SER A 160 -9.95 -4.83 -19.19
N GLU A 161 -10.52 -3.95 -18.37
CA GLU A 161 -10.18 -3.86 -16.93
C GLU A 161 -10.36 -5.20 -16.22
N GLN A 162 -11.34 -6.00 -16.64
CA GLN A 162 -11.57 -7.34 -16.11
C GLN A 162 -10.40 -8.27 -16.41
N ALA A 163 -9.82 -8.18 -17.62
CA ALA A 163 -8.63 -8.95 -18.00
C ALA A 163 -7.41 -8.51 -17.16
N VAL A 164 -7.21 -7.19 -16.95
CA VAL A 164 -6.17 -6.66 -16.06
C VAL A 164 -6.32 -7.23 -14.66
N ARG A 165 -7.53 -7.16 -14.09
CA ARG A 165 -7.85 -7.68 -12.75
C ARG A 165 -7.55 -9.18 -12.62
N SER A 166 -7.90 -9.95 -13.67
CA SER A 166 -7.62 -11.38 -13.74
C SER A 166 -6.11 -11.67 -13.81
N HIS A 167 -5.36 -10.93 -14.65
CA HIS A 167 -3.91 -11.09 -14.74
C HIS A 167 -3.20 -10.78 -13.42
N VAL A 168 -3.56 -9.69 -12.74
CA VAL A 168 -2.99 -9.34 -11.42
C VAL A 168 -3.30 -10.43 -10.38
N LYS A 169 -4.57 -10.90 -10.31
CA LYS A 169 -4.97 -11.98 -9.39
C LYS A 169 -4.19 -13.27 -9.62
N ASN A 170 -4.04 -13.68 -10.89
CA ASN A 170 -3.33 -14.89 -11.23
C ASN A 170 -1.81 -14.76 -11.00
N ALA A 171 -1.22 -13.61 -11.29
CA ALA A 171 0.18 -13.33 -10.96
C ALA A 171 0.44 -13.49 -9.45
N LEU A 172 -0.38 -12.87 -8.62
CA LEU A 172 -0.28 -12.99 -7.16
C LEU A 172 -0.43 -14.43 -6.68
N LYS A 173 -1.35 -15.21 -7.29
CA LYS A 173 -1.52 -16.64 -6.96
C LYS A 173 -0.25 -17.45 -7.28
N ILE A 174 0.35 -17.24 -8.44
CA ILE A 174 1.59 -17.92 -8.85
C ILE A 174 2.76 -17.53 -7.95
N LEU A 175 2.95 -16.23 -7.72
CA LEU A 175 4.02 -15.71 -6.88
C LEU A 175 3.91 -16.20 -5.43
N ARG A 176 2.69 -16.29 -4.88
CA ARG A 176 2.46 -16.84 -3.54
C ARG A 176 2.92 -18.30 -3.42
N VAL A 177 2.67 -19.11 -4.43
CA VAL A 177 3.08 -20.51 -4.43
C VAL A 177 4.60 -20.64 -4.56
N ARG A 178 5.24 -19.86 -5.43
CA ARG A 178 6.67 -19.95 -5.72
C ARG A 178 7.55 -19.34 -4.64
N LEU A 179 7.17 -18.19 -4.11
CA LEU A 179 7.94 -17.49 -3.07
C LEU A 179 7.73 -18.10 -1.67
N GLY A 180 6.75 -18.99 -1.49
CA GLY A 180 6.31 -19.42 -0.18
C GLY A 180 5.56 -18.32 0.58
N LEU A 181 4.79 -18.72 1.60
CA LEU A 181 3.86 -17.81 2.29
C LEU A 181 4.57 -16.62 2.96
N VAL A 182 5.69 -16.87 3.61
CA VAL A 182 6.44 -15.85 4.38
C VAL A 182 7.09 -14.85 3.44
N THR A 183 7.81 -15.30 2.42
CA THR A 183 8.49 -14.44 1.45
C THR A 183 7.49 -13.63 0.63
N PHE A 184 6.34 -14.24 0.27
CA PHE A 184 5.26 -13.57 -0.43
C PHE A 184 4.58 -12.49 0.43
N LEU A 185 4.37 -12.76 1.73
CA LEU A 185 3.87 -11.75 2.66
C LEU A 185 4.85 -10.59 2.80
N ILE A 186 6.14 -10.88 2.98
CA ILE A 186 7.18 -9.84 3.03
C ILE A 186 7.16 -9.02 1.72
N PHE A 187 7.07 -9.67 0.55
CA PHE A 187 6.96 -8.99 -0.75
C PHE A 187 5.73 -8.08 -0.86
N LEU A 188 4.56 -8.54 -0.40
CA LEU A 188 3.35 -7.71 -0.38
C LEU A 188 3.47 -6.53 0.59
N LEU A 189 4.24 -6.70 1.64
CA LEU A 189 4.41 -5.73 2.71
C LEU A 189 5.54 -4.71 2.42
N THR A 190 6.53 -5.07 1.61
CA THR A 190 7.66 -4.20 1.22
C THR A 190 7.40 -3.38 -0.06
N ARG A 191 6.27 -3.61 -0.70
CA ARG A 191 5.82 -2.90 -1.90
C ARG A 191 4.37 -2.49 -1.74
#